data_996e16f3016d7b01bc6382f5da1dc75b
#
_entry.id   996e16f3016d7b01bc6382f5da1dc75b
#
_cell.length_a   1.000
_cell.length_b   1.000
_cell.length_c   1.000
_cell.angle_alpha   90.00
_cell.angle_beta   90.00
_cell.angle_gamma   90.00
#
_symmetry.space_group_name_H-M   'P 1'
#
loop_
_entity.id
_entity.type
_entity.pdbx_description
1 polymer ?
#
loop_
_entity_poly.entity_id
_entity_poly.type
_entity_poly.pdbx_seq_one_letter_code
_entity_poly.pdbx_strand_id
1 'polypeptide(L)'
;MADLKEKTYVEDVDRSVYDIRDEEHDTYRMETGLTPEIVEKLSKEKDDPAWMQQFRLESLQIYNEMKIPDWGPSIEGLDMDHIATYVRPNTKMRNDWKDVPEDIKETFERLGIPQAERKSLAGVGAQYDSELVYHNVKDSVAAEGVVYTDMESALKGEYADMVRKYFMKLVTPHDHKFAALHGAVWSGGSFVYVPKGVHLSIPLQSYFRLNAKGAGQFEHTLIIVDEEASLHFIEGCSAPKYNVANLHAGCVELYVKKGAKLRYSTIENWSKNMYNLNTKRALVEEGGVIEWVSGSFGSHVGCLYPMSILKGDNSRMEFTGVTFAGAGQNLDTGAKVVHVGKNTSSYMNTRSISKSCLLYTSDAADD
;
A
#
# COMPACT_ATOMS: atom_id res chain seq x y z
N MET A 1 -31.25 3.93 44.43
CA MET A 1 -31.17 3.93 42.96
C MET A 1 -29.71 3.80 42.56
N ALA A 2 -29.29 2.57 42.24
CA ALA A 2 -27.93 2.29 41.88
C ALA A 2 -27.64 2.91 40.49
N ASP A 3 -26.54 3.63 40.42
CA ASP A 3 -26.07 4.31 39.26
C ASP A 3 -25.65 3.30 38.17
N LEU A 4 -26.58 2.90 37.32
CA LEU A 4 -26.35 2.07 36.14
C LEU A 4 -25.73 2.92 35.02
N LYS A 5 -24.56 3.48 35.25
CA LYS A 5 -23.66 3.82 34.17
C LYS A 5 -22.95 2.53 33.75
N GLU A 6 -23.56 1.78 32.85
CA GLU A 6 -22.84 0.78 32.08
C GLU A 6 -21.66 1.49 31.42
N LYS A 7 -20.46 1.25 31.93
CA LYS A 7 -19.24 1.65 31.24
C LYS A 7 -19.19 0.82 29.98
N THR A 8 -19.44 1.45 28.84
CA THR A 8 -19.16 0.85 27.54
C THR A 8 -17.67 0.57 27.49
N TYR A 9 -17.31 -0.69 27.68
CA TYR A 9 -15.91 -1.13 27.58
C TYR A 9 -15.68 -1.58 26.15
N VAL A 10 -14.75 -0.92 25.46
CA VAL A 10 -14.28 -1.36 24.14
C VAL A 10 -12.93 -2.05 24.35
N GLU A 11 -12.84 -3.33 24.01
CA GLU A 11 -11.59 -4.07 24.04
C GLU A 11 -10.65 -3.60 22.93
N ASP A 12 -9.33 -3.75 23.13
CA ASP A 12 -8.37 -3.55 22.04
C ASP A 12 -8.62 -4.59 20.95
N VAL A 13 -8.27 -4.25 19.72
CA VAL A 13 -8.31 -5.21 18.60
C VAL A 13 -7.39 -6.39 18.95
N ASP A 14 -7.95 -7.60 18.94
CA ASP A 14 -7.16 -8.82 19.12
C ASP A 14 -6.18 -8.96 17.95
N ARG A 15 -4.90 -8.97 18.29
CA ARG A 15 -3.81 -9.10 17.34
C ARG A 15 -3.07 -10.44 17.42
N SER A 16 -3.56 -11.36 18.22
CA SER A 16 -2.90 -12.65 18.47
C SER A 16 -2.55 -13.39 17.16
N VAL A 17 -3.43 -13.30 16.16
CA VAL A 17 -3.23 -13.90 14.83
C VAL A 17 -2.18 -13.16 14.01
N TYR A 18 -2.13 -11.83 14.10
CA TYR A 18 -1.24 -10.98 13.30
C TYR A 18 0.17 -10.86 13.87
N ASP A 19 0.29 -10.93 15.21
CA ASP A 19 1.56 -10.74 15.93
C ASP A 19 2.45 -12.01 15.97
N ILE A 20 1.98 -13.12 15.40
CA ILE A 20 2.79 -14.34 15.24
C ILE A 20 3.93 -14.04 14.27
N ARG A 21 5.14 -14.40 14.67
CA ARG A 21 6.36 -14.30 13.89
C ARG A 21 6.68 -15.63 13.26
N ASP A 22 7.02 -15.61 11.99
CA ASP A 22 7.65 -16.75 11.35
C ASP A 22 9.17 -16.67 11.62
N GLU A 23 9.85 -17.81 11.58
CA GLU A 23 11.30 -17.80 11.61
C GLU A 23 11.85 -17.00 10.43
N GLU A 24 12.93 -16.22 10.66
CA GLU A 24 13.58 -15.47 9.58
C GLU A 24 14.38 -16.45 8.70
N HIS A 25 13.91 -16.65 7.46
CA HIS A 25 14.54 -17.47 6.43
C HIS A 25 14.89 -16.64 5.20
N ASP A 26 15.42 -15.44 5.41
CA ASP A 26 15.86 -14.58 4.32
C ASP A 26 17.13 -15.15 3.65
N THR A 27 17.12 -15.19 2.32
CA THR A 27 18.31 -15.55 1.52
C THR A 27 19.23 -14.38 1.33
N TYR A 28 18.71 -13.16 1.47
CA TYR A 28 19.46 -11.93 1.32
C TYR A 28 18.81 -10.82 2.12
N ARG A 29 19.61 -10.11 2.87
CA ARG A 29 19.22 -8.90 3.60
C ARG A 29 20.23 -7.81 3.28
N MET A 30 19.72 -6.68 2.80
CA MET A 30 20.56 -5.52 2.54
C MET A 30 21.04 -4.91 3.85
N GLU A 31 22.21 -4.30 3.83
CA GLU A 31 22.73 -3.51 4.94
C GLU A 31 21.73 -2.41 5.32
N THR A 32 21.65 -2.07 6.60
CA THR A 32 20.78 -0.99 7.06
C THR A 32 21.33 0.37 6.63
N GLY A 33 20.45 1.36 6.58
CA GLY A 33 20.81 2.71 6.17
C GLY A 33 20.32 3.06 4.76
N LEU A 34 20.66 4.28 4.36
CA LEU A 34 20.24 4.85 3.07
C LEU A 34 21.38 5.69 2.48
N THR A 35 22.22 5.03 1.67
CA THR A 35 23.34 5.67 0.98
C THR A 35 23.26 5.42 -0.54
N PRO A 36 23.99 6.19 -1.36
CA PRO A 36 24.05 5.95 -2.81
C PRO A 36 24.46 4.51 -3.14
N GLU A 37 25.43 3.94 -2.42
CA GLU A 37 25.93 2.58 -2.62
C GLU A 37 24.84 1.53 -2.34
N ILE A 38 24.01 1.74 -1.30
CA ILE A 38 22.86 0.87 -0.98
C ILE A 38 21.83 0.93 -2.11
N VAL A 39 21.52 2.13 -2.62
CA VAL A 39 20.56 2.31 -3.72
C VAL A 39 21.05 1.70 -5.01
N GLU A 40 22.34 1.87 -5.36
CA GLU A 40 22.97 1.23 -6.53
C GLU A 40 22.96 -0.31 -6.41
N LYS A 41 23.25 -0.83 -5.21
CA LYS A 41 23.24 -2.26 -4.91
C LYS A 41 21.82 -2.82 -5.05
N LEU A 42 20.79 -2.10 -4.56
CA LEU A 42 19.39 -2.47 -4.74
C LEU A 42 19.02 -2.49 -6.24
N SER A 43 19.35 -1.45 -6.97
CA SER A 43 19.08 -1.35 -8.40
C SER A 43 19.71 -2.50 -9.19
N LYS A 44 20.94 -2.89 -8.84
CA LYS A 44 21.63 -4.03 -9.42
C LYS A 44 20.99 -5.36 -9.04
N GLU A 45 20.58 -5.51 -7.78
CA GLU A 45 19.89 -6.73 -7.28
C GLU A 45 18.54 -6.92 -7.98
N LYS A 46 17.85 -5.80 -8.30
CA LYS A 46 16.57 -5.79 -9.01
C LYS A 46 16.72 -5.86 -10.52
N ASP A 47 17.96 -5.82 -11.06
CA ASP A 47 18.23 -5.76 -12.50
C ASP A 47 17.43 -4.64 -13.18
N ASP A 48 17.52 -3.45 -12.61
CA ASP A 48 16.77 -2.28 -13.08
C ASP A 48 17.29 -1.79 -14.46
N PRO A 49 16.40 -1.30 -15.32
CA PRO A 49 16.85 -0.57 -16.50
C PRO A 49 17.54 0.76 -16.10
N ALA A 50 18.47 1.23 -16.93
CA ALA A 50 19.31 2.40 -16.63
C ALA A 50 18.53 3.63 -16.18
N TRP A 51 17.35 3.89 -16.77
CA TRP A 51 16.51 5.03 -16.36
C TRP A 51 15.94 4.89 -14.94
N MET A 52 15.68 3.65 -14.48
CA MET A 52 15.18 3.40 -13.12
C MET A 52 16.31 3.57 -12.10
N GLN A 53 17.52 3.11 -12.40
CA GLN A 53 18.68 3.36 -11.55
C GLN A 53 18.92 4.86 -11.37
N GLN A 54 18.89 5.61 -12.45
CA GLN A 54 19.02 7.07 -12.43
C GLN A 54 17.92 7.71 -11.58
N PHE A 55 16.66 7.28 -11.77
CA PHE A 55 15.50 7.76 -11.01
C PHE A 55 15.64 7.50 -9.50
N ARG A 56 16.14 6.33 -9.11
CA ARG A 56 16.40 6.00 -7.70
C ARG A 56 17.43 6.96 -7.07
N LEU A 57 18.54 7.19 -7.75
CA LEU A 57 19.60 8.08 -7.25
C LEU A 57 19.14 9.54 -7.16
N GLU A 58 18.37 10.01 -8.15
CA GLU A 58 17.74 11.34 -8.09
C GLU A 58 16.75 11.44 -6.92
N SER A 59 15.96 10.40 -6.69
CA SER A 59 15.02 10.35 -5.56
C SER A 59 15.76 10.37 -4.22
N LEU A 60 16.91 9.69 -4.11
CA LEU A 60 17.76 9.74 -2.92
C LEU A 60 18.32 11.14 -2.67
N GLN A 61 18.75 11.83 -3.72
CA GLN A 61 19.20 13.21 -3.59
C GLN A 61 18.09 14.10 -3.05
N ILE A 62 16.88 14.00 -3.62
CA ILE A 62 15.70 14.74 -3.16
C ILE A 62 15.39 14.41 -1.69
N TYR A 63 15.45 13.13 -1.31
CA TYR A 63 15.25 12.70 0.08
C TYR A 63 16.22 13.40 1.04
N ASN A 64 17.51 13.50 0.67
CA ASN A 64 18.53 14.12 1.51
C ASN A 64 18.33 15.63 1.66
N GLU A 65 17.81 16.30 0.65
CA GLU A 65 17.52 17.73 0.64
C GLU A 65 16.22 18.09 1.40
N MET A 66 15.25 17.19 1.44
CA MET A 66 13.95 17.42 2.07
C MET A 66 14.00 17.33 3.59
N LYS A 67 13.26 18.25 4.22
CA LYS A 67 12.98 18.20 5.67
C LYS A 67 11.69 17.46 5.94
N ILE A 68 11.63 16.82 7.10
CA ILE A 68 10.37 16.26 7.62
C ILE A 68 9.54 17.43 8.13
N PRO A 69 8.23 17.49 7.78
CA PRO A 69 7.33 18.50 8.33
C PRO A 69 7.23 18.39 9.85
N ASP A 70 7.08 19.52 10.52
CA ASP A 70 6.95 19.61 11.99
C ASP A 70 5.48 19.64 12.47
N TRP A 71 4.52 19.66 11.54
CA TRP A 71 3.08 19.71 11.83
C TRP A 71 2.41 18.34 11.93
N GLY A 72 3.06 17.27 11.46
CA GLY A 72 2.53 15.91 11.50
C GLY A 72 2.82 15.16 12.82
N PRO A 73 2.36 13.92 12.95
CA PRO A 73 2.73 13.07 14.07
C PRO A 73 4.25 12.94 14.20
N SER A 74 4.76 12.94 15.44
CA SER A 74 6.18 12.69 15.66
C SER A 74 6.58 11.32 15.15
N ILE A 75 7.64 11.27 14.38
CA ILE A 75 8.28 10.03 13.93
C ILE A 75 9.57 9.74 14.73
N GLU A 76 9.69 10.31 15.91
CA GLU A 76 10.78 10.00 16.84
C GLU A 76 10.84 8.48 17.08
N GLY A 77 12.04 7.92 17.00
CA GLY A 77 12.28 6.47 17.08
C GLY A 77 12.34 5.78 15.70
N LEU A 78 12.00 6.44 14.62
CA LEU A 78 12.30 5.98 13.26
C LEU A 78 13.68 6.49 12.84
N ASP A 79 14.62 5.57 12.73
CA ASP A 79 15.98 5.86 12.29
C ASP A 79 16.34 4.98 11.10
N MET A 80 16.54 5.60 9.93
CA MET A 80 16.85 4.89 8.70
C MET A 80 18.17 4.14 8.74
N ASP A 81 19.11 4.55 9.60
CA ASP A 81 20.39 3.83 9.79
C ASP A 81 20.21 2.44 10.41
N HIS A 82 19.02 2.18 10.97
CA HIS A 82 18.64 0.89 11.55
C HIS A 82 17.59 0.12 10.75
N ILE A 83 17.15 0.64 9.58
CA ILE A 83 16.18 0.00 8.71
C ILE A 83 16.88 -0.66 7.52
N ALA A 84 16.64 -1.96 7.34
CA ALA A 84 17.00 -2.65 6.10
C ALA A 84 15.96 -2.30 5.03
N THR A 85 16.40 -1.75 3.91
CA THR A 85 15.50 -1.28 2.84
C THR A 85 15.06 -2.38 1.90
N TYR A 86 15.73 -3.55 1.96
CA TYR A 86 15.38 -4.70 1.13
C TYR A 86 15.71 -6.01 1.84
N VAL A 87 14.72 -6.92 1.88
CA VAL A 87 14.87 -8.27 2.43
C VAL A 87 14.21 -9.25 1.47
N ARG A 88 14.99 -10.23 0.96
CA ARG A 88 14.50 -11.26 0.06
C ARG A 88 14.26 -12.55 0.84
N PRO A 89 13.00 -13.05 0.89
CA PRO A 89 12.69 -14.34 1.52
C PRO A 89 13.31 -15.51 0.77
N ASN A 90 13.42 -16.65 1.43
CA ASN A 90 13.96 -17.88 0.84
C ASN A 90 12.93 -18.58 -0.07
N THR A 91 12.37 -17.82 -1.00
CA THR A 91 11.46 -18.36 -2.01
C THR A 91 11.49 -17.50 -3.27
N LYS A 92 11.05 -18.09 -4.37
CA LYS A 92 10.80 -17.36 -5.62
C LYS A 92 9.30 -17.24 -5.82
N MET A 93 8.87 -16.29 -6.62
CA MET A 93 7.47 -16.14 -7.02
C MET A 93 6.93 -17.47 -7.60
N ARG A 94 5.74 -17.87 -7.18
CA ARG A 94 5.03 -19.07 -7.61
C ARG A 94 3.65 -18.69 -8.18
N ASN A 95 3.23 -19.43 -9.20
CA ASN A 95 1.92 -19.27 -9.81
C ASN A 95 0.90 -20.31 -9.32
N ASP A 96 1.38 -21.41 -8.72
CA ASP A 96 0.53 -22.38 -8.03
C ASP A 96 0.77 -22.27 -6.52
N TRP A 97 -0.31 -22.12 -5.76
CA TRP A 97 -0.25 -22.05 -4.30
C TRP A 97 0.39 -23.28 -3.65
N LYS A 98 0.29 -24.44 -4.30
CA LYS A 98 0.90 -25.67 -3.80
C LYS A 98 2.41 -25.59 -3.71
N ASP A 99 3.04 -24.79 -4.57
CA ASP A 99 4.48 -24.64 -4.66
C ASP A 99 5.06 -23.56 -3.73
N VAL A 100 4.18 -22.80 -3.05
CA VAL A 100 4.58 -21.82 -2.01
C VAL A 100 5.08 -22.59 -0.79
N PRO A 101 6.18 -22.18 -0.13
CA PRO A 101 6.66 -22.78 1.11
C PRO A 101 5.59 -22.87 2.20
N GLU A 102 5.60 -23.94 3.01
CA GLU A 102 4.52 -24.24 3.94
C GLU A 102 4.39 -23.18 5.05
N ASP A 103 5.50 -22.69 5.59
CA ASP A 103 5.55 -21.61 6.57
C ASP A 103 4.86 -20.31 6.07
N ILE A 104 5.11 -19.96 4.81
CA ILE A 104 4.45 -18.81 4.17
C ILE A 104 2.96 -19.10 3.96
N LYS A 105 2.58 -20.31 3.54
CA LYS A 105 1.18 -20.72 3.40
C LYS A 105 0.43 -20.61 4.73
N GLU A 106 1.00 -21.20 5.79
CA GLU A 106 0.42 -21.16 7.14
C GLU A 106 0.22 -19.72 7.59
N THR A 107 1.16 -18.84 7.31
CA THR A 107 1.05 -17.41 7.63
C THR A 107 -0.14 -16.77 6.92
N PHE A 108 -0.26 -16.93 5.60
CA PHE A 108 -1.37 -16.35 4.86
C PHE A 108 -2.73 -16.99 5.20
N GLU A 109 -2.78 -18.27 5.50
CA GLU A 109 -3.99 -18.96 5.97
C GLU A 109 -4.44 -18.46 7.34
N ARG A 110 -3.50 -18.29 8.26
CA ARG A 110 -3.71 -17.72 9.59
C ARG A 110 -4.19 -16.27 9.54
N LEU A 111 -3.71 -15.49 8.55
CA LEU A 111 -4.10 -14.11 8.33
C LEU A 111 -5.46 -13.96 7.62
N GLY A 112 -6.16 -15.05 7.38
CA GLY A 112 -7.52 -15.01 6.85
C GLY A 112 -7.58 -14.91 5.33
N ILE A 113 -6.57 -15.45 4.59
CA ILE A 113 -6.66 -15.66 3.15
C ILE A 113 -6.94 -17.15 2.90
N PRO A 114 -8.16 -17.64 3.20
CA PRO A 114 -8.49 -19.04 3.03
C PRO A 114 -8.43 -19.45 1.56
N GLN A 115 -8.17 -20.71 1.33
CA GLN A 115 -8.11 -21.27 -0.02
C GLN A 115 -9.39 -20.99 -0.84
N ALA A 116 -10.54 -20.90 -0.15
CA ALA A 116 -11.82 -20.57 -0.76
C ALA A 116 -11.87 -19.15 -1.33
N GLU A 117 -11.29 -18.15 -0.62
CA GLU A 117 -11.19 -16.78 -1.10
C GLU A 117 -10.25 -16.68 -2.31
N ARG A 118 -9.10 -17.35 -2.26
CA ARG A 118 -8.18 -17.40 -3.41
C ARG A 118 -8.86 -17.98 -4.65
N LYS A 119 -9.69 -18.99 -4.50
CA LYS A 119 -10.44 -19.59 -5.61
C LYS A 119 -11.58 -18.71 -6.13
N SER A 120 -12.16 -17.87 -5.29
CA SER A 120 -13.31 -17.01 -5.64
C SER A 120 -12.89 -15.68 -6.26
N LEU A 121 -11.68 -15.18 -6.01
CA LEU A 121 -11.17 -13.92 -6.55
C LEU A 121 -10.79 -14.03 -8.03
N ALA A 122 -10.75 -12.91 -8.73
CA ALA A 122 -10.32 -12.82 -10.12
C ALA A 122 -8.81 -12.99 -10.29
N GLY A 123 -8.05 -12.60 -9.27
CA GLY A 123 -6.61 -12.78 -9.16
C GLY A 123 -6.13 -12.43 -7.76
N VAL A 124 -5.02 -13.02 -7.35
CA VAL A 124 -4.40 -12.84 -6.03
C VAL A 124 -2.91 -12.68 -6.17
N GLY A 125 -2.36 -11.66 -5.51
CA GLY A 125 -0.93 -11.49 -5.27
C GLY A 125 -0.63 -11.57 -3.77
N ALA A 126 0.47 -12.19 -3.40
CA ALA A 126 0.95 -12.21 -2.03
C ALA A 126 2.43 -11.83 -2.00
N GLN A 127 2.74 -10.76 -1.29
CA GLN A 127 4.10 -10.30 -1.05
C GLN A 127 4.49 -10.62 0.38
N TYR A 128 5.70 -11.14 0.54
CA TYR A 128 6.32 -11.41 1.82
C TYR A 128 7.67 -10.67 1.86
N ASP A 129 7.81 -9.80 2.84
CA ASP A 129 8.90 -8.82 2.93
C ASP A 129 9.00 -7.97 1.65
N SER A 130 10.11 -8.01 0.92
CA SER A 130 10.33 -7.17 -0.25
C SER A 130 9.98 -7.83 -1.59
N GLU A 131 9.48 -9.08 -1.58
CA GLU A 131 9.25 -9.85 -2.81
C GLU A 131 7.84 -10.44 -2.92
N LEU A 132 7.31 -10.44 -4.13
CA LEU A 132 6.12 -11.21 -4.44
C LEU A 132 6.46 -12.72 -4.41
N VAL A 133 5.73 -13.47 -3.57
CA VAL A 133 5.96 -14.92 -3.38
C VAL A 133 4.91 -15.79 -4.06
N TYR A 134 3.74 -15.22 -4.30
CA TYR A 134 2.65 -15.86 -5.00
C TYR A 134 1.89 -14.87 -5.88
N HIS A 135 1.55 -15.30 -7.09
CA HIS A 135 0.72 -14.53 -8.00
C HIS A 135 -0.08 -15.46 -8.91
N ASN A 136 -1.37 -15.19 -9.02
CA ASN A 136 -2.26 -15.91 -9.93
C ASN A 136 -3.38 -15.01 -10.43
N VAL A 137 -3.72 -15.13 -11.71
CA VAL A 137 -4.88 -14.51 -12.36
C VAL A 137 -5.69 -15.59 -13.04
N LYS A 138 -7.01 -15.54 -12.96
CA LYS A 138 -7.87 -16.49 -13.66
C LYS A 138 -7.73 -16.33 -15.17
N ASP A 139 -7.65 -17.45 -15.89
CA ASP A 139 -7.54 -17.48 -17.35
C ASP A 139 -8.66 -16.69 -18.04
N SER A 140 -9.89 -16.76 -17.50
CA SER A 140 -11.03 -16.00 -18.02
C SER A 140 -10.84 -14.49 -17.96
N VAL A 141 -10.16 -14.00 -16.91
CA VAL A 141 -9.86 -12.57 -16.70
C VAL A 141 -8.70 -12.14 -17.60
N ALA A 142 -7.67 -12.98 -17.70
CA ALA A 142 -6.55 -12.74 -18.62
C ALA A 142 -7.01 -12.74 -20.09
N ALA A 143 -7.98 -13.59 -20.45
CA ALA A 143 -8.56 -13.66 -21.80
C ALA A 143 -9.32 -12.38 -22.20
N GLU A 144 -9.79 -11.59 -21.24
CA GLU A 144 -10.37 -10.26 -21.48
C GLU A 144 -9.31 -9.16 -21.66
N GLY A 145 -8.02 -9.53 -21.64
CA GLY A 145 -6.87 -8.60 -21.75
C GLY A 145 -6.52 -7.88 -20.47
N VAL A 146 -7.11 -8.28 -19.34
CA VAL A 146 -6.73 -7.73 -18.03
C VAL A 146 -5.34 -8.19 -17.66
N VAL A 147 -4.50 -7.23 -17.28
CA VAL A 147 -3.14 -7.47 -16.79
C VAL A 147 -3.13 -7.29 -15.28
N TYR A 148 -2.63 -8.29 -14.60
CA TYR A 148 -2.26 -8.19 -13.19
C TYR A 148 -0.94 -8.93 -13.01
N THR A 149 0.12 -8.22 -12.64
CA THR A 149 1.46 -8.78 -12.43
C THR A 149 2.20 -7.97 -11.36
N ASP A 150 3.41 -8.40 -10.99
CA ASP A 150 4.28 -7.60 -10.13
C ASP A 150 4.89 -6.42 -10.90
N MET A 151 5.29 -5.39 -10.15
CA MET A 151 5.84 -4.16 -10.73
C MET A 151 7.17 -4.36 -11.43
N GLU A 152 8.05 -5.23 -10.93
CA GLU A 152 9.35 -5.49 -11.56
C GLU A 152 9.21 -6.20 -12.91
N SER A 153 8.28 -7.16 -13.00
CA SER A 153 7.96 -7.83 -14.26
C SER A 153 7.35 -6.86 -15.26
N ALA A 154 6.44 -5.97 -14.82
CA ALA A 154 5.86 -4.95 -15.68
C ALA A 154 6.90 -3.94 -16.16
N LEU A 155 7.85 -3.54 -15.28
CA LEU A 155 8.91 -2.60 -15.59
C LEU A 155 9.87 -3.09 -16.70
N LYS A 156 10.10 -4.40 -16.75
CA LYS A 156 11.08 -5.03 -17.66
C LYS A 156 10.46 -5.74 -18.85
N GLY A 157 9.16 -6.00 -18.79
CA GLY A 157 8.43 -6.78 -19.78
C GLY A 157 7.69 -5.97 -20.84
N GLU A 158 6.62 -6.53 -21.32
CA GLU A 158 5.74 -5.97 -22.36
C GLU A 158 5.14 -4.60 -21.98
N TYR A 159 4.98 -4.36 -20.68
CA TYR A 159 4.36 -3.13 -20.15
C TYR A 159 5.38 -2.05 -19.76
N ALA A 160 6.66 -2.21 -20.08
CA ALA A 160 7.74 -1.29 -19.69
C ALA A 160 7.47 0.17 -20.09
N ASP A 161 6.97 0.41 -21.30
CA ASP A 161 6.63 1.77 -21.77
C ASP A 161 5.45 2.36 -21.00
N MET A 162 4.46 1.53 -20.65
CA MET A 162 3.32 1.96 -19.84
C MET A 162 3.77 2.30 -18.41
N VAL A 163 4.59 1.46 -17.79
CA VAL A 163 5.19 1.73 -16.49
C VAL A 163 5.96 3.05 -16.54
N ARG A 164 6.85 3.23 -17.51
CA ARG A 164 7.65 4.45 -17.66
C ARG A 164 6.79 5.71 -17.81
N LYS A 165 5.63 5.58 -18.43
CA LYS A 165 4.68 6.69 -18.65
C LYS A 165 3.98 7.12 -17.35
N TYR A 166 3.69 6.17 -16.45
CA TYR A 166 2.81 6.41 -15.30
C TYR A 166 3.53 6.34 -13.94
N PHE A 167 4.61 5.59 -13.81
CA PHE A 167 5.33 5.36 -12.56
C PHE A 167 5.84 6.67 -11.95
N MET A 168 5.46 6.93 -10.70
CA MET A 168 5.82 8.12 -9.93
C MET A 168 5.57 9.45 -10.68
N LYS A 169 4.45 9.51 -11.44
CA LYS A 169 4.00 10.72 -12.12
C LYS A 169 2.85 11.41 -11.40
N LEU A 170 2.08 10.66 -10.65
CA LEU A 170 0.99 11.16 -9.85
C LEU A 170 1.46 11.44 -8.42
N VAL A 171 2.27 10.55 -7.86
CA VAL A 171 3.04 10.77 -6.63
C VAL A 171 4.50 10.95 -7.02
N THR A 172 5.01 12.18 -6.91
CA THR A 172 6.40 12.47 -7.33
C THR A 172 7.35 12.43 -6.13
N PRO A 173 8.67 12.19 -6.34
CA PRO A 173 9.66 12.29 -5.26
C PRO A 173 9.68 13.66 -4.57
N HIS A 174 9.19 14.70 -5.23
CA HIS A 174 9.12 16.06 -4.69
C HIS A 174 7.91 16.33 -3.79
N ASP A 175 6.98 15.39 -3.64
CA ASP A 175 5.78 15.60 -2.83
C ASP A 175 6.09 15.71 -1.33
N HIS A 176 6.91 14.81 -0.81
CA HIS A 176 7.39 14.80 0.57
C HIS A 176 8.52 13.77 0.75
N LYS A 177 9.22 13.88 1.86
CA LYS A 177 10.43 13.07 2.15
C LYS A 177 10.21 11.55 1.99
N PHE A 178 9.05 11.00 2.39
CA PHE A 178 8.77 9.56 2.26
C PHE A 178 8.39 9.14 0.84
N ALA A 179 7.87 10.05 0.00
CA ALA A 179 7.72 9.79 -1.43
C ALA A 179 9.10 9.73 -2.13
N ALA A 180 10.03 10.61 -1.73
CA ALA A 180 11.41 10.54 -2.21
C ALA A 180 12.12 9.26 -1.75
N LEU A 181 11.95 8.86 -0.48
CA LEU A 181 12.45 7.59 0.05
C LEU A 181 11.90 6.41 -0.77
N HIS A 182 10.59 6.38 -1.00
CA HIS A 182 9.95 5.36 -1.82
C HIS A 182 10.59 5.29 -3.21
N GLY A 183 10.74 6.42 -3.89
CA GLY A 183 11.37 6.47 -5.21
C GLY A 183 12.79 5.89 -5.22
N ALA A 184 13.57 6.08 -4.14
CA ALA A 184 14.93 5.56 -4.02
C ALA A 184 14.99 4.04 -3.80
N VAL A 185 14.07 3.48 -3.01
CA VAL A 185 14.22 2.09 -2.50
C VAL A 185 13.02 1.18 -2.75
N TRP A 186 12.06 1.57 -3.58
CA TRP A 186 10.88 0.75 -3.84
C TRP A 186 11.24 -0.65 -4.31
N SER A 187 10.44 -1.63 -3.89
CA SER A 187 10.54 -3.03 -4.30
C SER A 187 9.20 -3.73 -4.12
N GLY A 188 8.86 -4.63 -5.04
CA GLY A 188 7.57 -5.31 -5.03
C GLY A 188 6.41 -4.43 -5.42
N GLY A 189 5.21 -4.89 -5.10
CA GLY A 189 3.95 -4.22 -5.43
C GLY A 189 3.28 -4.79 -6.68
N SER A 190 2.23 -4.11 -7.12
CA SER A 190 1.31 -4.62 -8.13
C SER A 190 1.17 -3.69 -9.31
N PHE A 191 1.22 -4.24 -10.51
CA PHE A 191 0.80 -3.58 -11.74
C PHE A 191 -0.51 -4.15 -12.24
N VAL A 192 -1.52 -3.29 -12.43
CA VAL A 192 -2.83 -3.68 -12.96
C VAL A 192 -3.23 -2.77 -14.11
N TYR A 193 -3.62 -3.38 -15.22
CA TYR A 193 -4.25 -2.69 -16.33
C TYR A 193 -5.56 -3.38 -16.69
N VAL A 194 -6.66 -2.64 -16.68
CA VAL A 194 -7.98 -3.10 -17.12
C VAL A 194 -8.31 -2.40 -18.42
N PRO A 195 -8.43 -3.14 -19.55
CA PRO A 195 -8.67 -2.56 -20.86
C PRO A 195 -10.03 -1.85 -20.96
N LYS A 196 -10.16 -0.96 -21.94
CA LYS A 196 -11.37 -0.22 -22.24
C LYS A 196 -12.61 -1.12 -22.34
N GLY A 197 -13.66 -0.74 -21.62
CA GLY A 197 -14.96 -1.42 -21.64
C GLY A 197 -15.01 -2.76 -20.90
N VAL A 198 -13.91 -3.18 -20.24
CA VAL A 198 -13.88 -4.42 -19.46
C VAL A 198 -14.38 -4.18 -18.03
N HIS A 199 -15.34 -4.99 -17.61
CA HIS A 199 -15.97 -4.87 -16.28
C HIS A 199 -15.72 -6.11 -15.44
N LEU A 200 -14.80 -5.99 -14.46
CA LEU A 200 -14.54 -7.07 -13.53
C LEU A 200 -15.60 -7.09 -12.41
N SER A 201 -16.41 -8.13 -12.40
CA SER A 201 -17.42 -8.36 -11.35
C SER A 201 -16.85 -8.98 -10.08
N ILE A 202 -15.66 -9.57 -10.16
CA ILE A 202 -14.94 -10.22 -9.06
C ILE A 202 -13.68 -9.42 -8.80
N PRO A 203 -13.34 -9.11 -7.51
CA PRO A 203 -12.18 -8.28 -7.22
C PRO A 203 -10.84 -8.99 -7.50
N LEU A 204 -9.82 -8.18 -7.76
CA LEU A 204 -8.41 -8.54 -7.63
C LEU A 204 -7.95 -8.22 -6.21
N GLN A 205 -7.00 -8.98 -5.68
CA GLN A 205 -6.47 -8.77 -4.34
C GLN A 205 -4.96 -8.86 -4.30
N SER A 206 -4.32 -7.94 -3.58
CA SER A 206 -2.94 -8.06 -3.10
C SER A 206 -2.90 -8.14 -1.59
N TYR A 207 -1.97 -8.92 -1.07
CA TYR A 207 -1.68 -8.98 0.35
C TYR A 207 -0.19 -8.77 0.62
N PHE A 208 0.13 -7.86 1.54
CA PHE A 208 1.49 -7.50 1.90
C PHE A 208 1.77 -7.88 3.37
N ARG A 209 2.79 -8.72 3.56
CA ARG A 209 3.27 -9.14 4.88
C ARG A 209 4.72 -8.74 5.05
N LEU A 210 5.01 -7.84 5.99
CA LEU A 210 6.38 -7.54 6.42
C LEU A 210 6.71 -8.38 7.64
N ASN A 211 7.45 -9.47 7.47
CA ASN A 211 7.88 -10.34 8.57
C ASN A 211 9.27 -9.99 9.11
N ALA A 212 10.14 -9.41 8.30
CA ALA A 212 11.52 -9.10 8.67
C ALA A 212 11.60 -8.04 9.77
N LYS A 213 12.39 -8.33 10.82
CA LYS A 213 12.64 -7.41 11.94
C LYS A 213 13.54 -6.25 11.51
N GLY A 214 13.21 -5.01 11.90
CA GLY A 214 14.01 -3.82 11.57
C GLY A 214 14.15 -3.59 10.06
N ALA A 215 13.08 -3.87 9.32
CA ALA A 215 13.04 -3.70 7.88
C ALA A 215 11.94 -2.72 7.46
N GLY A 216 12.07 -2.22 6.23
CA GLY A 216 11.05 -1.43 5.55
C GLY A 216 10.38 -2.24 4.45
N GLN A 217 9.12 -1.89 4.17
CA GLN A 217 8.36 -2.36 3.01
C GLN A 217 7.98 -1.16 2.15
N PHE A 218 8.31 -1.20 0.87
CA PHE A 218 8.26 -0.08 -0.05
C PHE A 218 7.61 -0.50 -1.39
N GLU A 219 6.49 -1.21 -1.31
CA GLU A 219 5.79 -1.70 -2.49
C GLU A 219 5.18 -0.56 -3.31
N HIS A 220 5.23 -0.69 -4.64
CA HIS A 220 4.60 0.23 -5.57
C HIS A 220 3.40 -0.41 -6.27
N THR A 221 2.22 0.12 -6.03
CA THR A 221 0.99 -0.32 -6.71
C THR A 221 0.59 0.71 -7.76
N LEU A 222 0.59 0.30 -9.02
CA LEU A 222 0.16 1.09 -10.16
C LEU A 222 -1.05 0.45 -10.82
N ILE A 223 -2.20 1.13 -10.78
CA ILE A 223 -3.45 0.63 -11.37
C ILE A 223 -3.96 1.62 -12.41
N ILE A 224 -4.22 1.12 -13.60
CA ILE A 224 -4.82 1.87 -14.70
C ILE A 224 -6.12 1.18 -15.09
N VAL A 225 -7.26 1.85 -14.86
CA VAL A 225 -8.58 1.39 -15.31
C VAL A 225 -8.94 2.25 -16.51
N ASP A 226 -8.92 1.65 -17.70
CA ASP A 226 -9.10 2.35 -18.95
C ASP A 226 -10.56 2.77 -19.18
N GLU A 227 -10.81 3.51 -20.25
CA GLU A 227 -12.12 4.14 -20.53
C GLU A 227 -13.28 3.14 -20.39
N GLU A 228 -14.37 3.57 -19.72
CA GLU A 228 -15.59 2.80 -19.51
C GLU A 228 -15.37 1.43 -18.84
N ALA A 229 -14.22 1.18 -18.25
CA ALA A 229 -13.90 -0.07 -17.54
C ALA A 229 -14.23 0.00 -16.06
N SER A 230 -14.27 -1.15 -15.39
CA SER A 230 -14.48 -1.17 -13.93
C SER A 230 -13.67 -2.25 -13.21
N LEU A 231 -13.17 -1.88 -12.01
CA LEU A 231 -12.37 -2.75 -11.14
C LEU A 231 -12.72 -2.53 -9.68
N HIS A 232 -12.77 -3.60 -8.90
CA HIS A 232 -12.60 -3.58 -7.46
C HIS A 232 -11.25 -4.23 -7.10
N PHE A 233 -10.37 -3.45 -6.48
CA PHE A 233 -9.08 -3.92 -5.99
C PHE A 233 -9.08 -3.92 -4.46
N ILE A 234 -8.59 -5.00 -3.86
CA ILE A 234 -8.49 -5.17 -2.40
C ILE A 234 -7.02 -5.28 -2.01
N GLU A 235 -6.60 -4.48 -1.06
CA GLU A 235 -5.27 -4.53 -0.47
C GLU A 235 -5.36 -4.88 1.00
N GLY A 236 -4.58 -5.86 1.44
CA GLY A 236 -4.41 -6.22 2.83
C GLY A 236 -2.95 -6.07 3.26
N CYS A 237 -2.71 -5.47 4.43
CA CYS A 237 -1.36 -5.26 4.94
C CYS A 237 -1.25 -5.69 6.39
N SER A 238 -0.15 -6.36 6.75
CA SER A 238 0.12 -6.72 8.15
C SER A 238 1.61 -6.91 8.45
N ALA A 239 1.96 -6.82 9.74
CA ALA A 239 3.27 -7.17 10.27
C ALA A 239 3.16 -7.75 11.69
N PRO A 240 4.05 -8.66 12.10
CA PRO A 240 4.15 -9.11 13.48
C PRO A 240 4.77 -8.03 14.36
N LYS A 241 4.61 -8.19 15.67
CA LYS A 241 5.16 -7.25 16.63
C LYS A 241 6.63 -7.54 16.93
N TYR A 242 7.47 -6.50 16.82
CA TYR A 242 8.86 -6.50 17.25
C TYR A 242 9.11 -5.42 18.31
N ASN A 243 10.29 -5.47 18.94
CA ASN A 243 10.78 -4.46 19.90
C ASN A 243 11.69 -3.40 19.24
N VAL A 244 11.64 -3.30 17.93
CA VAL A 244 12.35 -2.33 17.10
C VAL A 244 11.39 -1.72 16.10
N ALA A 245 11.72 -0.55 15.57
CA ALA A 245 10.94 0.09 14.52
C ALA A 245 10.96 -0.74 13.23
N ASN A 246 9.79 -0.80 12.58
CA ASN A 246 9.62 -1.22 11.20
C ASN A 246 8.96 -0.07 10.45
N LEU A 247 9.22 0.04 9.16
CA LEU A 247 8.68 1.11 8.31
C LEU A 247 7.84 0.54 7.17
N HIS A 248 6.69 1.14 6.93
CA HIS A 248 5.94 0.98 5.69
C HIS A 248 5.85 2.33 4.99
N ALA A 249 6.43 2.44 3.81
CA ALA A 249 6.36 3.62 2.96
C ALA A 249 6.07 3.21 1.51
N GLY A 250 4.95 2.53 1.32
CA GLY A 250 4.41 2.13 0.03
C GLY A 250 3.89 3.34 -0.76
N CYS A 251 3.70 3.15 -2.05
CA CYS A 251 3.11 4.13 -2.95
C CYS A 251 2.04 3.50 -3.83
N VAL A 252 0.88 4.15 -3.91
CA VAL A 252 -0.25 3.72 -4.74
C VAL A 252 -0.64 4.83 -5.69
N GLU A 253 -0.57 4.55 -6.99
CA GLU A 253 -0.98 5.45 -8.05
C GLU A 253 -2.13 4.84 -8.86
N LEU A 254 -3.27 5.52 -8.87
CA LEU A 254 -4.49 5.06 -9.51
C LEU A 254 -4.91 6.00 -10.63
N TYR A 255 -5.04 5.47 -11.83
CA TYR A 255 -5.49 6.21 -13.01
C TYR A 255 -6.87 5.69 -13.42
N VAL A 256 -7.90 6.50 -13.17
CA VAL A 256 -9.29 6.22 -13.52
C VAL A 256 -9.64 7.03 -14.76
N LYS A 257 -9.69 6.37 -15.91
CA LYS A 257 -9.91 6.99 -17.21
C LYS A 257 -11.37 7.41 -17.40
N LYS A 258 -11.66 8.05 -18.52
CA LYS A 258 -13.00 8.56 -18.85
C LYS A 258 -14.08 7.49 -18.67
N GLY A 259 -15.11 7.79 -17.86
CA GLY A 259 -16.23 6.90 -17.57
C GLY A 259 -15.90 5.65 -16.76
N ALA A 260 -14.65 5.45 -16.39
CA ALA A 260 -14.21 4.27 -15.64
C ALA A 260 -14.61 4.32 -14.15
N LYS A 261 -14.67 3.15 -13.52
CA LYS A 261 -14.96 3.02 -12.08
C LYS A 261 -13.90 2.17 -11.40
N LEU A 262 -13.31 2.70 -10.34
CA LEU A 262 -12.38 1.97 -9.48
C LEU A 262 -12.85 2.03 -8.03
N ARG A 263 -13.05 0.87 -7.40
CA ARG A 263 -13.10 0.76 -5.95
C ARG A 263 -11.78 0.23 -5.45
N TYR A 264 -11.13 0.97 -4.55
CA TYR A 264 -9.90 0.56 -3.88
C TYR A 264 -10.18 0.37 -2.40
N SER A 265 -10.15 -0.88 -1.96
CA SER A 265 -10.39 -1.24 -0.56
C SER A 265 -9.07 -1.64 0.10
N THR A 266 -8.74 -1.05 1.24
CA THR A 266 -7.51 -1.39 1.98
C THR A 266 -7.83 -1.72 3.44
N ILE A 267 -7.23 -2.80 3.95
CA ILE A 267 -7.25 -3.16 5.36
C ILE A 267 -5.81 -3.22 5.86
N GLU A 268 -5.45 -2.27 6.68
CA GLU A 268 -4.11 -2.16 7.26
C GLU A 268 -4.15 -2.58 8.73
N ASN A 269 -3.51 -3.68 9.05
CA ASN A 269 -3.43 -4.23 10.41
C ASN A 269 -1.96 -4.40 10.83
N TRP A 270 -1.29 -3.27 10.94
CA TRP A 270 0.12 -3.20 11.31
C TRP A 270 0.33 -3.38 12.83
N SER A 271 1.48 -3.90 13.21
CA SER A 271 1.88 -3.98 14.62
C SER A 271 2.19 -2.61 15.23
N LYS A 272 2.15 -2.53 16.57
CA LYS A 272 2.38 -1.27 17.32
C LYS A 272 3.84 -0.78 17.32
N ASN A 273 4.73 -1.35 16.55
CA ASN A 273 6.10 -0.86 16.30
C ASN A 273 6.28 -0.34 14.87
N MET A 274 5.22 -0.34 14.07
CA MET A 274 5.24 0.07 12.67
C MET A 274 5.04 1.59 12.54
N TYR A 275 5.87 2.21 11.72
CA TYR A 275 5.65 3.54 11.15
C TYR A 275 5.03 3.35 9.77
N ASN A 276 3.77 3.74 9.63
CA ASN A 276 2.99 3.57 8.39
C ASN A 276 2.82 4.93 7.70
N LEU A 277 3.68 5.21 6.74
CA LEU A 277 3.86 6.50 6.07
C LEU A 277 3.68 6.36 4.56
N ASN A 278 2.67 5.60 4.14
CA ASN A 278 2.41 5.35 2.74
C ASN A 278 1.71 6.53 2.05
N THR A 279 1.75 6.54 0.72
CA THR A 279 1.15 7.59 -0.10
C THR A 279 0.23 6.97 -1.14
N LYS A 280 -1.05 7.38 -1.13
CA LYS A 280 -2.06 6.88 -2.09
C LYS A 280 -2.66 8.05 -2.86
N ARG A 281 -2.68 7.99 -4.20
CA ARG A 281 -3.23 9.04 -5.03
C ARG A 281 -3.97 8.50 -6.25
N ALA A 282 -5.10 9.12 -6.57
CA ALA A 282 -5.90 8.82 -7.77
C ALA A 282 -6.03 10.06 -8.67
N LEU A 283 -5.90 9.86 -9.97
CA LEU A 283 -6.29 10.82 -10.98
C LEU A 283 -7.55 10.33 -11.67
N VAL A 284 -8.61 11.15 -11.65
CA VAL A 284 -9.93 10.79 -12.16
C VAL A 284 -10.28 11.67 -13.34
N GLU A 285 -10.48 11.05 -14.50
CA GLU A 285 -10.85 11.72 -15.75
C GLU A 285 -12.37 11.91 -15.87
N GLU A 286 -12.85 12.48 -16.98
CA GLU A 286 -14.26 12.85 -17.23
C GLU A 286 -15.24 11.70 -16.92
N GLY A 287 -16.23 11.97 -16.07
CA GLY A 287 -17.25 10.98 -15.67
C GLY A 287 -16.72 9.78 -14.88
N GLY A 288 -15.41 9.74 -14.60
CA GLY A 288 -14.80 8.66 -13.82
C GLY A 288 -15.21 8.70 -12.36
N VAL A 289 -15.17 7.54 -11.69
CA VAL A 289 -15.53 7.39 -10.27
C VAL A 289 -14.44 6.62 -9.54
N ILE A 290 -13.93 7.19 -8.45
CA ILE A 290 -13.06 6.52 -7.47
C ILE A 290 -13.79 6.32 -6.15
N GLU A 291 -13.82 5.11 -5.64
CA GLU A 291 -14.32 4.76 -4.32
C GLU A 291 -13.18 4.23 -3.45
N TRP A 292 -12.85 4.94 -2.39
CA TRP A 292 -11.88 4.50 -1.39
C TRP A 292 -12.61 3.89 -0.20
N VAL A 293 -12.19 2.69 0.23
CA VAL A 293 -12.65 2.06 1.46
C VAL A 293 -11.42 1.73 2.29
N SER A 294 -11.28 2.33 3.47
CA SER A 294 -10.09 2.20 4.30
C SER A 294 -10.41 1.73 5.71
N GLY A 295 -9.74 0.68 6.16
CA GLY A 295 -9.71 0.21 7.54
C GLY A 295 -8.28 0.31 8.08
N SER A 296 -8.05 1.18 9.08
CA SER A 296 -6.74 1.41 9.68
C SER A 296 -6.71 0.92 11.12
N PHE A 297 -5.95 -0.14 11.36
CA PHE A 297 -5.80 -0.77 12.65
C PHE A 297 -4.32 -1.00 12.94
N GLY A 298 -3.88 -0.71 14.15
CA GLY A 298 -2.48 -0.91 14.51
C GLY A 298 -1.62 0.33 14.23
N SER A 299 -0.34 0.11 13.89
CA SER A 299 0.74 1.09 13.78
C SER A 299 1.11 1.79 15.09
N HIS A 300 2.35 2.21 15.24
CA HIS A 300 2.78 3.18 16.25
C HIS A 300 2.44 4.60 15.79
N VAL A 301 2.87 4.92 14.59
CA VAL A 301 2.53 6.16 13.89
C VAL A 301 1.93 5.80 12.54
N GLY A 302 0.79 6.40 12.21
CA GLY A 302 0.15 6.28 10.90
C GLY A 302 -0.19 7.65 10.34
N CYS A 303 0.18 7.90 9.09
CA CYS A 303 -0.19 9.10 8.35
C CYS A 303 -0.80 8.65 7.01
N LEU A 304 -2.14 8.70 6.91
CA LEU A 304 -2.91 8.07 5.84
C LEU A 304 -3.95 9.03 5.25
N TYR A 305 -3.62 9.63 4.11
CA TYR A 305 -4.49 10.56 3.38
C TYR A 305 -4.58 10.16 1.90
N PRO A 306 -5.41 9.15 1.54
CA PRO A 306 -5.66 8.91 0.12
C PRO A 306 -6.21 10.17 -0.53
N MET A 307 -5.54 10.60 -1.61
CA MET A 307 -5.85 11.83 -2.31
C MET A 307 -6.45 11.54 -3.68
N SER A 308 -7.50 12.26 -4.05
CA SER A 308 -8.08 12.21 -5.39
C SER A 308 -7.99 13.56 -6.09
N ILE A 309 -7.51 13.53 -7.34
CA ILE A 309 -7.53 14.68 -8.24
C ILE A 309 -8.66 14.46 -9.25
N LEU A 310 -9.77 15.17 -9.06
CA LEU A 310 -10.94 15.13 -9.95
C LEU A 310 -10.68 16.07 -11.14
N LYS A 311 -9.87 15.57 -12.10
CA LYS A 311 -9.38 16.35 -13.23
C LYS A 311 -10.43 16.54 -14.33
N GLY A 312 -11.23 15.51 -14.59
CA GLY A 312 -12.23 15.55 -15.65
C GLY A 312 -13.57 16.09 -15.16
N ASP A 313 -14.35 16.65 -16.10
CA ASP A 313 -15.70 17.11 -15.80
C ASP A 313 -16.59 15.94 -15.32
N ASN A 314 -17.52 16.20 -14.38
CA ASN A 314 -18.44 15.22 -13.80
C ASN A 314 -17.75 14.02 -13.09
N SER A 315 -16.47 14.10 -12.81
CA SER A 315 -15.76 13.07 -12.05
C SER A 315 -16.16 13.09 -10.57
N ARG A 316 -16.06 11.92 -9.91
CA ARG A 316 -16.57 11.73 -8.56
C ARG A 316 -15.60 10.96 -7.69
N MET A 317 -15.56 11.31 -6.39
CA MET A 317 -14.83 10.58 -5.35
C MET A 317 -15.76 10.24 -4.19
N GLU A 318 -15.68 9.01 -3.70
CA GLU A 318 -16.26 8.58 -2.43
C GLU A 318 -15.17 8.02 -1.53
N PHE A 319 -15.18 8.40 -0.26
CA PHE A 319 -14.28 7.88 0.75
C PHE A 319 -15.07 7.38 1.96
N THR A 320 -14.80 6.14 2.36
CA THR A 320 -15.28 5.57 3.62
C THR A 320 -14.10 5.06 4.42
N GLY A 321 -13.84 5.65 5.57
CA GLY A 321 -12.72 5.30 6.45
C GLY A 321 -13.18 4.86 7.83
N VAL A 322 -12.56 3.80 8.35
CA VAL A 322 -12.71 3.35 9.75
C VAL A 322 -11.32 3.25 10.37
N THR A 323 -11.13 3.92 11.51
CA THR A 323 -9.86 3.92 12.24
C THR A 323 -10.10 3.53 13.69
N PHE A 324 -9.26 2.64 14.21
CA PHE A 324 -9.20 2.31 15.63
C PHE A 324 -7.80 2.59 16.17
N ALA A 325 -7.72 3.46 17.18
CA ALA A 325 -6.49 3.81 17.87
C ALA A 325 -6.51 3.33 19.32
N GLY A 326 -5.61 2.44 19.67
CA GLY A 326 -5.37 1.95 21.02
C GLY A 326 -4.20 2.69 21.72
N ALA A 327 -3.89 2.31 22.95
CA ALA A 327 -2.84 2.95 23.73
C ALA A 327 -1.47 2.97 23.01
N GLY A 328 -0.81 4.14 23.00
CA GLY A 328 0.53 4.36 22.43
C GLY A 328 0.55 4.49 20.90
N GLN A 329 -0.59 4.74 20.26
CA GLN A 329 -0.68 4.95 18.83
C GLN A 329 -0.96 6.42 18.50
N ASN A 330 -0.32 6.93 17.45
CA ASN A 330 -0.56 8.24 16.86
C ASN A 330 -1.02 8.03 15.42
N LEU A 331 -2.33 8.13 15.18
CA LEU A 331 -2.91 7.92 13.87
C LEU A 331 -3.50 9.23 13.35
N ASP A 332 -2.92 9.73 12.27
CA ASP A 332 -3.38 10.89 11.53
C ASP A 332 -3.96 10.38 10.21
N THR A 333 -5.29 10.36 10.12
CA THR A 333 -5.99 9.70 9.00
C THR A 333 -7.13 10.56 8.48
N GLY A 334 -7.29 10.59 7.17
CA GLY A 334 -8.35 11.32 6.50
C GLY A 334 -8.38 11.02 5.02
N ALA A 335 -8.90 11.94 4.24
CA ALA A 335 -8.83 11.92 2.78
C ALA A 335 -8.65 13.34 2.26
N LYS A 336 -8.08 13.45 1.06
CA LYS A 336 -7.92 14.74 0.38
C LYS A 336 -8.51 14.67 -1.02
N VAL A 337 -9.20 15.73 -1.44
CA VAL A 337 -9.70 15.85 -2.81
C VAL A 337 -9.32 17.22 -3.39
N VAL A 338 -8.98 17.21 -4.68
CA VAL A 338 -8.74 18.40 -5.47
C VAL A 338 -9.72 18.42 -6.63
N HIS A 339 -10.63 19.38 -6.64
CA HIS A 339 -11.62 19.60 -7.68
C HIS A 339 -11.02 20.48 -8.78
N VAL A 340 -10.81 19.93 -9.99
CA VAL A 340 -10.25 20.65 -11.14
C VAL A 340 -11.29 20.77 -12.26
N GLY A 341 -11.99 19.69 -12.57
CA GLY A 341 -13.05 19.64 -13.58
C GLY A 341 -14.34 20.33 -13.13
N LYS A 342 -15.25 20.56 -14.06
CA LYS A 342 -16.59 21.12 -13.79
C LYS A 342 -17.53 20.02 -13.28
N ASN A 343 -18.47 20.42 -12.39
CA ASN A 343 -19.51 19.52 -11.85
C ASN A 343 -18.91 18.28 -11.16
N THR A 344 -17.73 18.39 -10.59
CA THR A 344 -17.12 17.32 -9.81
C THR A 344 -17.75 17.25 -8.43
N SER A 345 -17.82 16.05 -7.85
CA SER A 345 -18.42 15.84 -6.53
C SER A 345 -17.57 14.89 -5.69
N SER A 346 -17.57 15.13 -4.37
CA SER A 346 -16.92 14.25 -3.42
C SER A 346 -17.79 14.01 -2.19
N TYR A 347 -17.67 12.82 -1.62
CA TYR A 347 -18.31 12.46 -0.36
C TYR A 347 -17.31 11.72 0.52
N MET A 348 -17.15 12.20 1.75
CA MET A 348 -16.23 11.61 2.73
C MET A 348 -16.99 11.22 4.00
N ASN A 349 -16.82 9.97 4.42
CA ASN A 349 -17.41 9.44 5.64
C ASN A 349 -16.32 8.72 6.45
N THR A 350 -15.93 9.33 7.57
CA THR A 350 -14.94 8.75 8.48
C THR A 350 -15.58 8.37 9.81
N ARG A 351 -15.14 7.24 10.35
CA ARG A 351 -15.51 6.77 11.68
C ARG A 351 -14.24 6.40 12.43
N SER A 352 -14.10 6.91 13.64
CA SER A 352 -12.95 6.64 14.47
C SER A 352 -13.34 6.26 15.89
N ILE A 353 -12.57 5.35 16.45
CA ILE A 353 -12.65 4.95 17.85
C ILE A 353 -11.26 5.14 18.45
N SER A 354 -11.17 5.95 19.50
CA SER A 354 -9.97 6.12 20.29
C SER A 354 -10.19 5.57 21.69
N LYS A 355 -9.23 4.77 22.17
CA LYS A 355 -9.25 4.19 23.50
C LYS A 355 -8.06 4.68 24.31
N SER A 356 -8.29 5.12 25.58
CA SER A 356 -7.28 5.65 26.50
C SER A 356 -6.85 7.10 26.20
N CYS A 357 -5.78 7.60 26.82
CA CYS A 357 -5.22 8.93 26.54
C CYS A 357 -4.47 8.90 25.21
N LEU A 358 -5.13 9.21 24.13
CA LEU A 358 -4.61 9.13 22.78
C LEU A 358 -4.65 10.47 22.10
N LEU A 359 -3.66 10.72 21.25
CA LEU A 359 -3.73 11.75 20.25
C LEU A 359 -4.27 11.12 18.96
N TYR A 360 -5.47 11.50 18.58
CA TYR A 360 -6.08 11.19 17.30
C TYR A 360 -6.43 12.49 16.60
N THR A 361 -6.00 12.65 15.37
CA THR A 361 -6.42 13.75 14.53
C THR A 361 -7.09 13.21 13.28
N SER A 362 -8.26 13.73 12.97
CA SER A 362 -8.95 13.52 11.70
C SER A 362 -9.23 14.87 11.12
N ASP A 363 -8.61 15.19 10.01
CA ASP A 363 -8.95 16.38 9.25
C ASP A 363 -10.05 16.01 8.26
N ALA A 364 -11.28 16.36 8.59
CA ALA A 364 -12.33 16.48 7.62
C ALA A 364 -12.21 17.89 7.05
N ALA A 365 -11.67 18.04 5.87
CA ALA A 365 -11.76 19.31 5.17
C ALA A 365 -13.24 19.64 4.99
N ASP A 366 -13.74 20.53 5.84
CA ASP A 366 -14.98 21.25 5.58
C ASP A 366 -14.71 22.20 4.42
N ASP A 367 -15.20 21.81 3.21
CA ASP A 367 -15.64 22.75 2.17
C ASP A 367 -16.40 21.99 1.06
#